data_f44be68ee494fcd5d750c8e5114f4a1f
#
_entry.id   f44be68ee494fcd5d750c8e5114f4a1f
#
_cell.length_a   1.000
_cell.length_b   1.000
_cell.length_c   1.000
_cell.angle_alpha   90.00
_cell.angle_beta   90.00
_cell.angle_gamma   90.00
#
_symmetry.space_group_name_H-M   'P 1'
#
loop_
_entity.id
_entity.type
_entity.pdbx_description
1 polymer ?
#
loop_
_entity_poly.entity_id
_entity_poly.type
_entity_poly.pdbx_seq_one_letter_code
_entity_poly.pdbx_strand_id
1 'polypeptide(L)'
;MKLLWLDLNSSYAHSSLALPALHAQIANDTSIEWDIVSATINENVGLTVNEVYHRQPDILAATTWLFNHEQLLHILSRVKALLPQCCIVLGGPEYLGDNEYFLHKNPYVSCVFRGEGEEVFPQWLACRNEQEKWNTIPGLCYLDSNGQYRDNGIARVLKFSDLISPEKSRFFNWSKPFVQLETTRGCFNTCAFCVSGEEKPVRTLSIESIRERLQIIHSHGIKNVRVLDRTFNYNPRRTKELLQLFLEFNPDICFHLEIHPALLSEELKNELKKLPK
;
A
#
# COMPACT_ATOMS: atom_id res chain seq x y z
N MET A 1 -9.06 3.77 -20.84
CA MET A 1 -8.62 2.48 -20.30
C MET A 1 -9.21 2.31 -18.91
N LYS A 2 -9.81 1.15 -18.63
CA LYS A 2 -10.47 0.88 -17.35
C LYS A 2 -9.56 0.08 -16.42
N LEU A 3 -9.16 0.67 -15.30
CA LEU A 3 -8.36 0.04 -14.26
C LEU A 3 -9.24 -0.20 -13.04
N LEU A 4 -9.42 -1.47 -12.70
CA LEU A 4 -10.16 -1.90 -11.52
C LEU A 4 -9.19 -2.32 -10.43
N TRP A 5 -9.37 -1.75 -9.23
CA TRP A 5 -8.66 -2.20 -8.05
C TRP A 5 -9.53 -3.18 -7.25
N LEU A 6 -9.00 -4.37 -6.99
CA LEU A 6 -9.62 -5.32 -6.08
C LEU A 6 -9.01 -5.16 -4.69
N ASP A 7 -9.79 -4.59 -3.77
CA ASP A 7 -9.41 -4.37 -2.38
C ASP A 7 -9.96 -5.50 -1.49
N LEU A 8 -9.23 -6.62 -1.41
CA LEU A 8 -9.64 -7.79 -0.63
C LEU A 8 -9.08 -7.69 0.78
N ASN A 9 -9.93 -7.29 1.72
CA ASN A 9 -9.58 -6.95 3.09
C ASN A 9 -9.76 -8.13 4.06
N SER A 10 -9.03 -8.13 5.19
CA SER A 10 -9.19 -9.12 6.27
C SER A 10 -10.53 -8.98 7.00
N SER A 11 -11.03 -7.77 7.11
CA SER A 11 -12.30 -7.44 7.76
C SER A 11 -12.84 -6.11 7.23
N TYR A 12 -14.08 -5.80 7.58
CA TYR A 12 -14.71 -4.53 7.21
C TYR A 12 -13.94 -3.29 7.71
N ALA A 13 -13.31 -3.37 8.88
CA ALA A 13 -12.56 -2.26 9.47
C ALA A 13 -11.20 -2.02 8.80
N HIS A 14 -10.67 -3.01 8.08
CA HIS A 14 -9.38 -2.91 7.40
C HIS A 14 -9.51 -2.05 6.13
N SER A 15 -8.46 -1.30 5.83
CA SER A 15 -8.27 -0.61 4.55
C SER A 15 -6.78 -0.64 4.20
N SER A 16 -6.47 -0.61 2.91
CA SER A 16 -5.09 -0.51 2.42
C SER A 16 -4.82 0.91 1.93
N LEU A 17 -3.63 1.44 2.20
CA LEU A 17 -3.17 2.69 1.59
C LEU A 17 -2.66 2.51 0.16
N ALA A 18 -2.52 1.28 -0.35
CA ALA A 18 -1.91 1.04 -1.66
C ALA A 18 -2.68 1.73 -2.79
N LEU A 19 -3.99 1.49 -2.91
CA LEU A 19 -4.79 2.15 -3.94
C LEU A 19 -4.74 3.68 -3.85
N PRO A 20 -5.06 4.33 -2.71
CA PRO A 20 -5.01 5.78 -2.64
C PRO A 20 -3.61 6.35 -2.87
N ALA A 21 -2.54 5.66 -2.43
CA ALA A 21 -1.16 6.10 -2.67
C ALA A 21 -0.79 6.06 -4.16
N LEU A 22 -1.14 4.99 -4.87
CA LEU A 22 -0.88 4.87 -6.32
C LEU A 22 -1.73 5.84 -7.13
N HIS A 23 -3.04 5.91 -6.84
CA HIS A 23 -3.95 6.81 -7.54
C HIS A 23 -3.55 8.27 -7.36
N ALA A 24 -3.11 8.69 -6.18
CA ALA A 24 -2.72 10.07 -5.92
C ALA A 24 -1.61 10.55 -6.88
N GLN A 25 -0.66 9.66 -7.27
CA GLN A 25 0.45 10.04 -8.16
C GLN A 25 0.00 10.35 -9.60
N ILE A 26 -1.14 9.80 -10.03
CA ILE A 26 -1.66 9.91 -11.41
C ILE A 26 -3.13 10.32 -11.46
N ALA A 27 -3.65 10.94 -10.41
CA ALA A 27 -5.07 11.34 -10.31
C ALA A 27 -5.53 12.30 -11.44
N ASN A 28 -4.60 13.02 -12.05
CA ASN A 28 -4.86 13.95 -13.14
C ASN A 28 -4.86 13.30 -14.53
N ASP A 29 -4.51 12.02 -14.65
CA ASP A 29 -4.54 11.30 -15.92
C ASP A 29 -5.97 10.85 -16.24
N THR A 30 -6.67 11.63 -17.04
CA THR A 30 -8.05 11.36 -17.46
C THR A 30 -8.18 10.22 -18.47
N SER A 31 -7.06 9.70 -19.01
CA SER A 31 -7.08 8.55 -19.92
C SER A 31 -7.35 7.22 -19.18
N ILE A 32 -7.22 7.23 -17.84
CA ILE A 32 -7.44 6.07 -16.98
C ILE A 32 -8.73 6.25 -16.17
N GLU A 33 -9.69 5.40 -16.45
CA GLU A 33 -10.90 5.27 -15.62
C GLU A 33 -10.63 4.31 -14.47
N TRP A 34 -10.42 4.88 -13.27
CA TRP A 34 -10.22 4.10 -12.06
C TRP A 34 -11.53 3.72 -11.40
N ASP A 35 -11.64 2.46 -11.00
CA ASP A 35 -12.77 1.90 -10.26
C ASP A 35 -12.28 0.95 -9.16
N ILE A 36 -13.14 0.60 -8.20
CA ILE A 36 -12.80 -0.26 -7.06
C ILE A 36 -13.91 -1.29 -6.82
N VAL A 37 -13.49 -2.53 -6.56
CA VAL A 37 -14.31 -3.56 -5.91
C VAL A 37 -13.69 -3.85 -4.55
N SER A 38 -14.46 -3.62 -3.49
CA SER A 38 -14.03 -3.91 -2.11
C SER A 38 -14.79 -5.13 -1.59
N ALA A 39 -14.04 -6.10 -1.07
CA ALA A 39 -14.56 -7.32 -0.48
C ALA A 39 -13.74 -7.70 0.76
N THR A 40 -14.25 -8.64 1.54
CA THR A 40 -13.50 -9.26 2.64
C THR A 40 -13.23 -10.72 2.36
N ILE A 41 -12.19 -11.29 3.00
CA ILE A 41 -11.86 -12.71 2.88
C ILE A 41 -12.97 -13.65 3.39
N ASN A 42 -14.00 -13.13 4.06
CA ASN A 42 -15.14 -13.89 4.55
C ASN A 42 -16.33 -13.88 3.57
N GLU A 43 -16.24 -13.11 2.48
CA GLU A 43 -17.30 -13.02 1.49
C GLU A 43 -17.21 -14.12 0.45
N ASN A 44 -18.34 -14.35 -0.24
CA ASN A 44 -18.41 -15.36 -1.29
C ASN A 44 -17.58 -14.97 -2.50
N VAL A 45 -16.60 -15.77 -2.84
CA VAL A 45 -15.72 -15.59 -4.00
C VAL A 45 -16.51 -15.38 -5.31
N GLY A 46 -17.61 -16.12 -5.50
CA GLY A 46 -18.44 -16.02 -6.70
C GLY A 46 -19.07 -14.64 -6.88
N LEU A 47 -19.47 -13.98 -5.78
CA LEU A 47 -20.02 -12.62 -5.83
C LEU A 47 -18.95 -11.62 -6.24
N THR A 48 -17.75 -11.71 -5.65
CA THR A 48 -16.62 -10.84 -6.02
C THR A 48 -16.21 -11.04 -7.48
N VAL A 49 -16.12 -12.30 -7.95
CA VAL A 49 -15.81 -12.59 -9.36
C VAL A 49 -16.87 -12.01 -10.30
N ASN A 50 -18.16 -12.16 -9.95
CA ASN A 50 -19.27 -11.62 -10.74
C ASN A 50 -19.22 -10.09 -10.80
N GLU A 51 -18.92 -9.43 -9.69
CA GLU A 51 -18.79 -7.98 -9.64
C GLU A 51 -17.64 -7.46 -10.52
N VAL A 52 -16.47 -8.10 -10.44
CA VAL A 52 -15.33 -7.78 -11.33
C VAL A 52 -15.71 -8.04 -12.80
N TYR A 53 -16.37 -9.16 -13.09
CA TYR A 53 -16.80 -9.50 -14.45
C TYR A 53 -17.71 -8.43 -15.05
N HIS A 54 -18.69 -7.95 -14.32
CA HIS A 54 -19.61 -6.91 -14.81
C HIS A 54 -18.92 -5.54 -15.04
N ARG A 55 -17.80 -5.28 -14.36
CA ARG A 55 -16.99 -4.06 -14.55
C ARG A 55 -16.17 -4.07 -15.83
N GLN A 56 -15.89 -5.27 -16.41
CA GLN A 56 -15.10 -5.43 -17.65
C GLN A 56 -13.80 -4.62 -17.65
N PRO A 57 -12.88 -4.83 -16.70
CA PRO A 57 -11.65 -4.05 -16.64
C PRO A 57 -10.64 -4.47 -17.73
N ASP A 58 -9.89 -3.50 -18.26
CA ASP A 58 -8.68 -3.75 -19.04
C ASP A 58 -7.52 -4.22 -18.16
N ILE A 59 -7.45 -3.64 -16.94
CA ILE A 59 -6.45 -3.97 -15.93
C ILE A 59 -7.15 -4.26 -14.61
N LEU A 60 -6.81 -5.39 -13.98
CA LEU A 60 -7.18 -5.74 -12.61
C LEU A 60 -5.94 -5.70 -11.73
N ALA A 61 -5.90 -4.76 -10.79
CA ALA A 61 -4.80 -4.59 -9.85
C ALA A 61 -5.22 -4.94 -8.43
N ALA A 62 -4.31 -5.51 -7.63
CA ALA A 62 -4.57 -5.81 -6.22
C ALA A 62 -3.30 -5.81 -5.38
N THR A 63 -3.46 -5.64 -4.06
CA THR A 63 -2.39 -5.86 -3.07
C THR A 63 -2.55 -7.23 -2.43
N THR A 64 -1.45 -7.98 -2.42
CA THR A 64 -1.39 -9.31 -1.82
C THR A 64 -0.73 -9.25 -0.45
N TRP A 65 -1.44 -9.76 0.54
CA TRP A 65 -1.03 -9.93 1.92
C TRP A 65 -1.16 -11.41 2.30
N LEU A 66 -0.44 -11.85 3.30
CA LEU A 66 -0.52 -13.22 3.79
C LEU A 66 -1.98 -13.69 4.02
N PHE A 67 -2.82 -12.83 4.59
CA PHE A 67 -4.20 -13.17 4.93
C PHE A 67 -5.15 -13.31 3.72
N ASN A 68 -4.85 -12.68 2.58
CA ASN A 68 -5.73 -12.71 1.40
C ASN A 68 -5.15 -13.51 0.23
N HIS A 69 -3.91 -13.99 0.32
CA HIS A 69 -3.15 -14.59 -0.78
C HIS A 69 -3.95 -15.68 -1.52
N GLU A 70 -4.36 -16.72 -0.83
CA GLU A 70 -5.03 -17.87 -1.45
C GLU A 70 -6.37 -17.48 -2.08
N GLN A 71 -7.17 -16.71 -1.35
CA GLN A 71 -8.49 -16.31 -1.85
C GLN A 71 -8.38 -15.33 -2.99
N LEU A 72 -7.45 -14.39 -2.94
CA LEU A 72 -7.17 -13.46 -4.03
C LEU A 72 -6.79 -14.22 -5.30
N LEU A 73 -5.86 -15.15 -5.24
CA LEU A 73 -5.46 -15.96 -6.41
C LEU A 73 -6.63 -16.79 -6.96
N HIS A 74 -7.48 -17.32 -6.08
CA HIS A 74 -8.69 -18.05 -6.52
C HIS A 74 -9.68 -17.13 -7.25
N ILE A 75 -9.88 -15.88 -6.79
CA ILE A 75 -10.69 -14.89 -7.49
C ILE A 75 -10.07 -14.56 -8.86
N LEU A 76 -8.77 -14.24 -8.87
CA LEU A 76 -8.07 -13.78 -10.07
C LEU A 76 -8.03 -14.84 -11.18
N SER A 77 -7.81 -16.12 -10.83
CA SER A 77 -7.83 -17.23 -11.80
C SER A 77 -9.21 -17.36 -12.47
N ARG A 78 -10.30 -17.21 -11.72
CA ARG A 78 -11.66 -17.24 -12.26
C ARG A 78 -11.96 -16.01 -13.11
N VAL A 79 -11.56 -14.83 -12.66
CA VAL A 79 -11.69 -13.60 -13.46
C VAL A 79 -10.95 -13.74 -14.77
N LYS A 80 -9.71 -14.24 -14.77
CA LYS A 80 -8.95 -14.45 -15.99
C LYS A 80 -9.59 -15.44 -16.96
N ALA A 81 -10.22 -16.49 -16.45
CA ALA A 81 -10.97 -17.46 -17.27
C ALA A 81 -12.19 -16.80 -17.94
N LEU A 82 -12.87 -15.86 -17.28
CA LEU A 82 -14.03 -15.13 -17.81
C LEU A 82 -13.62 -13.93 -18.69
N LEU A 83 -12.49 -13.29 -18.38
CA LEU A 83 -11.94 -12.12 -19.06
C LEU A 83 -10.50 -12.39 -19.53
N PRO A 84 -10.29 -13.20 -20.58
CA PRO A 84 -8.93 -13.61 -21.01
C PRO A 84 -8.02 -12.45 -21.38
N GLN A 85 -8.56 -11.31 -21.80
CA GLN A 85 -7.78 -10.13 -22.20
C GLN A 85 -7.44 -9.21 -21.02
N CYS A 86 -8.04 -9.41 -19.84
CA CYS A 86 -7.76 -8.60 -18.68
C CYS A 86 -6.29 -8.79 -18.23
N CYS A 87 -5.56 -7.69 -18.11
CA CYS A 87 -4.21 -7.69 -17.56
C CYS A 87 -4.26 -7.73 -16.04
N ILE A 88 -3.70 -8.75 -15.41
CA ILE A 88 -3.69 -8.90 -13.94
C ILE A 88 -2.33 -8.51 -13.40
N VAL A 89 -2.30 -7.55 -12.48
CA VAL A 89 -1.07 -7.04 -11.86
C VAL A 89 -1.18 -7.02 -10.35
N LEU A 90 -0.13 -7.44 -9.67
CA LEU A 90 -0.12 -7.58 -8.23
C LEU A 90 1.05 -6.83 -7.59
N GLY A 91 0.86 -6.43 -6.36
CA GLY A 91 1.90 -5.86 -5.50
C GLY A 91 1.66 -6.27 -4.05
N GLY A 92 2.47 -5.76 -3.16
CA GLY A 92 2.33 -6.01 -1.74
C GLY A 92 3.45 -6.86 -1.13
N PRO A 93 3.41 -7.10 0.19
CA PRO A 93 4.52 -7.70 0.92
C PRO A 93 4.84 -9.15 0.53
N GLU A 94 3.89 -9.88 -0.06
CA GLU A 94 4.11 -11.26 -0.51
C GLU A 94 5.14 -11.35 -1.66
N TYR A 95 5.40 -10.26 -2.37
CA TYR A 95 6.30 -10.23 -3.53
C TYR A 95 7.68 -9.61 -3.24
N LEU A 96 8.03 -9.37 -1.98
CA LEU A 96 9.35 -8.80 -1.62
C LEU A 96 10.51 -9.76 -1.85
N GLY A 97 10.25 -11.07 -1.91
CA GLY A 97 11.22 -12.12 -2.21
C GLY A 97 11.39 -12.38 -3.71
N ASP A 98 11.88 -13.58 -4.04
CA ASP A 98 11.93 -14.11 -5.40
C ASP A 98 10.51 -14.49 -5.86
N ASN A 99 10.16 -14.11 -7.09
CA ASN A 99 8.83 -14.31 -7.66
C ASN A 99 8.80 -15.30 -8.84
N GLU A 100 9.92 -15.96 -9.17
CA GLU A 100 10.01 -16.87 -10.33
C GLU A 100 9.00 -18.02 -10.22
N TYR A 101 9.04 -18.75 -9.12
CA TYR A 101 8.11 -19.87 -8.90
C TYR A 101 6.65 -19.41 -8.91
N PHE A 102 6.37 -18.26 -8.29
CA PHE A 102 5.01 -17.70 -8.24
C PHE A 102 4.46 -17.42 -9.63
N LEU A 103 5.23 -16.73 -10.49
CA LEU A 103 4.80 -16.35 -11.83
C LEU A 103 4.64 -17.56 -12.74
N HIS A 104 5.54 -18.55 -12.67
CA HIS A 104 5.39 -19.79 -13.42
C HIS A 104 4.15 -20.59 -13.02
N LYS A 105 3.82 -20.61 -11.72
CA LYS A 105 2.62 -21.29 -11.20
C LYS A 105 1.31 -20.56 -11.53
N ASN A 106 1.38 -19.24 -11.72
CA ASN A 106 0.23 -18.37 -11.95
C ASN A 106 0.39 -17.58 -13.27
N PRO A 107 0.44 -18.24 -14.44
CA PRO A 107 0.73 -17.59 -15.72
C PRO A 107 -0.37 -16.60 -16.17
N TYR A 108 -1.48 -16.55 -15.46
CA TYR A 108 -2.52 -15.54 -15.66
C TYR A 108 -2.18 -14.19 -15.03
N VAL A 109 -1.20 -14.09 -14.15
CA VAL A 109 -0.66 -12.84 -13.61
C VAL A 109 0.38 -12.29 -14.57
N SER A 110 0.16 -11.08 -15.06
CA SER A 110 1.01 -10.45 -16.08
C SER A 110 2.35 -9.99 -15.50
N CYS A 111 2.34 -9.42 -14.31
CA CYS A 111 3.55 -9.01 -13.58
C CYS A 111 3.24 -8.79 -12.11
N VAL A 112 4.29 -8.73 -11.29
CA VAL A 112 4.23 -8.32 -9.90
C VAL A 112 5.19 -7.16 -9.64
N PHE A 113 4.80 -6.24 -8.74
CA PHE A 113 5.62 -5.12 -8.29
C PHE A 113 6.30 -5.49 -6.97
N ARG A 114 7.62 -5.53 -6.99
CA ARG A 114 8.49 -5.84 -5.85
C ARG A 114 8.98 -4.56 -5.20
N GLY A 115 8.40 -4.19 -4.07
CA GLY A 115 8.73 -2.97 -3.33
C GLY A 115 7.68 -1.87 -3.45
N GLU A 116 8.10 -0.61 -3.57
CA GLU A 116 7.24 0.57 -3.52
C GLU A 116 6.72 0.94 -4.90
N GLY A 117 5.42 1.03 -5.05
CA GLY A 117 4.75 1.15 -6.35
C GLY A 117 4.57 2.57 -6.87
N GLU A 118 4.66 3.60 -6.02
CA GLU A 118 4.19 4.95 -6.32
C GLU A 118 4.88 5.59 -7.53
N GLU A 119 6.18 5.36 -7.71
CA GLU A 119 6.94 5.88 -8.86
C GLU A 119 6.91 4.92 -10.07
N VAL A 120 6.87 3.61 -9.83
CA VAL A 120 7.05 2.59 -10.87
C VAL A 120 5.74 2.13 -11.51
N PHE A 121 4.63 2.16 -10.78
CA PHE A 121 3.32 1.81 -11.32
C PHE A 121 2.87 2.78 -12.44
N PRO A 122 3.00 4.11 -12.29
CA PRO A 122 2.78 5.05 -13.40
C PRO A 122 3.68 4.82 -14.62
N GLN A 123 4.96 4.48 -14.39
CA GLN A 123 5.90 4.16 -15.47
C GLN A 123 5.45 2.93 -16.26
N TRP A 124 5.05 1.88 -15.54
CA TRP A 124 4.52 0.67 -16.17
C TRP A 124 3.23 0.94 -16.94
N LEU A 125 2.29 1.70 -16.38
CA LEU A 125 1.03 2.06 -17.06
C LEU A 125 1.29 2.76 -18.39
N ALA A 126 2.31 3.62 -18.47
CA ALA A 126 2.67 4.34 -19.69
C ALA A 126 3.19 3.42 -20.80
N CYS A 127 3.82 2.28 -20.47
CA CYS A 127 4.37 1.33 -21.44
C CYS A 127 3.83 -0.10 -21.28
N ARG A 128 2.67 -0.28 -20.68
CA ARG A 128 2.08 -1.60 -20.35
C ARG A 128 1.93 -2.54 -21.54
N ASN A 129 1.72 -2.01 -22.75
CA ASN A 129 1.57 -2.78 -23.99
C ASN A 129 2.89 -3.01 -24.72
N GLU A 130 4.01 -2.52 -24.18
CA GLU A 130 5.35 -2.55 -24.77
C GLU A 130 6.29 -3.32 -23.84
N GLN A 131 6.11 -4.67 -23.80
CA GLN A 131 6.83 -5.51 -22.82
C GLN A 131 8.37 -5.40 -22.96
N GLU A 132 8.88 -5.03 -24.12
CA GLU A 132 10.30 -4.75 -24.33
C GLU A 132 10.84 -3.58 -23.49
N LYS A 133 9.96 -2.68 -23.04
CA LYS A 133 10.33 -1.56 -22.16
C LYS A 133 10.24 -1.91 -20.67
N TRP A 134 9.65 -3.05 -20.32
CA TRP A 134 9.45 -3.43 -18.92
C TRP A 134 10.77 -3.69 -18.20
N ASN A 135 11.82 -4.06 -18.89
CA ASN A 135 13.16 -4.29 -18.33
C ASN A 135 13.80 -3.05 -17.72
N THR A 136 13.26 -1.85 -18.00
CA THR A 136 13.75 -0.58 -17.45
C THR A 136 13.01 -0.13 -16.19
N ILE A 137 11.93 -0.83 -15.80
CA ILE A 137 11.07 -0.45 -14.67
C ILE A 137 11.59 -1.12 -13.40
N PRO A 138 12.12 -0.38 -12.42
CA PRO A 138 12.61 -0.98 -11.18
C PRO A 138 11.50 -1.74 -10.44
N GLY A 139 11.84 -2.86 -9.83
CA GLY A 139 10.92 -3.67 -9.03
C GLY A 139 9.87 -4.45 -9.82
N LEU A 140 9.87 -4.40 -11.15
CA LEU A 140 8.94 -5.19 -11.94
C LEU A 140 9.49 -6.61 -12.12
N CYS A 141 8.68 -7.62 -11.76
CA CYS A 141 8.96 -9.04 -12.01
C CYS A 141 7.90 -9.62 -12.93
N TYR A 142 8.32 -10.32 -13.99
CA TYR A 142 7.42 -10.85 -15.00
C TYR A 142 8.05 -12.01 -15.78
N LEU A 143 7.23 -12.75 -16.54
CA LEU A 143 7.72 -13.69 -17.56
C LEU A 143 7.73 -12.97 -18.90
N ASP A 144 8.88 -13.00 -19.59
CA ASP A 144 8.98 -12.42 -20.94
C ASP A 144 8.26 -13.29 -21.99
N SER A 145 8.24 -12.83 -23.25
CA SER A 145 7.59 -13.52 -24.36
C SER A 145 8.13 -14.95 -24.63
N ASN A 146 9.31 -15.28 -24.13
CA ASN A 146 9.92 -16.60 -24.21
C ASN A 146 9.63 -17.44 -22.95
N GLY A 147 8.85 -16.91 -22.00
CA GLY A 147 8.57 -17.55 -20.72
C GLY A 147 9.73 -17.48 -19.73
N GLN A 148 10.76 -16.66 -19.98
CA GLN A 148 11.87 -16.49 -19.05
C GLN A 148 11.53 -15.46 -17.98
N TYR A 149 11.87 -15.78 -16.74
CA TYR A 149 11.68 -14.87 -15.61
C TYR A 149 12.63 -13.66 -15.71
N ARG A 150 12.07 -12.49 -15.44
CA ARG A 150 12.77 -11.21 -15.35
C ARG A 150 12.49 -10.59 -13.99
N ASP A 151 13.56 -10.25 -13.27
CA ASP A 151 13.53 -9.55 -11.99
C ASP A 151 14.34 -8.26 -12.10
N ASN A 152 13.66 -7.13 -12.03
CA ASN A 152 14.28 -5.80 -12.08
C ASN A 152 14.66 -5.26 -10.69
N GLY A 153 14.86 -6.15 -9.71
CA GLY A 153 15.26 -5.81 -8.35
C GLY A 153 14.10 -5.34 -7.47
N ILE A 154 14.37 -4.41 -6.56
CA ILE A 154 13.38 -3.86 -5.63
C ILE A 154 13.19 -2.38 -5.91
N ALA A 155 11.95 -1.95 -6.13
CA ALA A 155 11.60 -0.53 -6.23
C ALA A 155 11.63 0.14 -4.86
N ARG A 156 12.28 1.31 -4.79
CA ARG A 156 12.33 2.16 -3.60
C ARG A 156 12.08 3.60 -4.01
N VAL A 157 11.13 4.24 -3.38
CA VAL A 157 10.92 5.67 -3.54
C VAL A 157 12.13 6.43 -3.01
N LEU A 158 12.79 7.20 -3.86
CA LEU A 158 14.02 7.91 -3.48
C LEU A 158 13.72 9.10 -2.57
N LYS A 159 12.68 9.84 -2.88
CA LYS A 159 12.26 11.03 -2.13
C LYS A 159 10.83 10.86 -1.63
N PHE A 160 10.70 10.24 -0.48
CA PHE A 160 9.39 9.98 0.14
C PHE A 160 8.57 11.26 0.35
N SER A 161 9.23 12.40 0.58
CA SER A 161 8.60 13.71 0.75
C SER A 161 7.95 14.27 -0.53
N ASP A 162 8.36 13.78 -1.70
CA ASP A 162 7.89 14.32 -2.98
C ASP A 162 6.60 13.63 -3.47
N LEU A 163 6.20 12.54 -2.82
CA LEU A 163 4.97 11.84 -3.13
C LEU A 163 3.74 12.68 -2.78
N ILE A 164 2.75 12.63 -3.65
CA ILE A 164 1.43 13.17 -3.35
C ILE A 164 0.78 12.29 -2.28
N SER A 165 0.29 12.90 -1.21
CA SER A 165 -0.27 12.18 -0.08
C SER A 165 -1.53 11.37 -0.44
N PRO A 166 -1.70 10.16 0.09
CA PRO A 166 -2.86 9.30 -0.17
C PRO A 166 -4.21 9.97 0.14
N GLU A 167 -4.25 10.86 1.13
CA GLU A 167 -5.45 11.60 1.55
C GLU A 167 -6.02 12.50 0.43
N LYS A 168 -5.23 12.83 -0.60
CA LYS A 168 -5.67 13.58 -1.78
C LYS A 168 -6.34 12.70 -2.83
N SER A 169 -6.31 11.39 -2.67
CA SER A 169 -7.01 10.46 -3.55
C SER A 169 -8.49 10.38 -3.24
N ARG A 170 -9.35 10.37 -4.28
CA ARG A 170 -10.78 10.10 -4.11
C ARG A 170 -11.08 8.70 -3.56
N PHE A 171 -10.12 7.79 -3.60
CA PHE A 171 -10.23 6.43 -3.06
C PHE A 171 -9.76 6.31 -1.61
N PHE A 172 -9.35 7.41 -0.98
CA PHE A 172 -9.07 7.38 0.45
C PHE A 172 -10.36 7.17 1.23
N ASN A 173 -10.44 6.08 1.99
CA ASN A 173 -11.71 5.68 2.60
C ASN A 173 -11.93 6.36 3.95
N TRP A 174 -12.68 7.45 3.96
CA TRP A 174 -13.05 8.24 5.14
C TRP A 174 -14.13 7.61 6.02
N SER A 175 -14.82 6.56 5.54
CA SER A 175 -15.93 5.91 6.26
C SER A 175 -15.50 4.81 7.23
N LYS A 176 -14.21 4.48 7.27
CA LYS A 176 -13.68 3.43 8.14
C LYS A 176 -13.60 3.89 9.61
N PRO A 177 -13.63 2.94 10.58
CA PRO A 177 -13.53 3.25 12.01
C PRO A 177 -12.23 3.97 12.40
N PHE A 178 -11.19 3.78 11.61
CA PHE A 178 -9.91 4.47 11.70
C PHE A 178 -9.31 4.68 10.32
N VAL A 179 -8.46 5.68 10.18
CA VAL A 179 -7.63 5.87 9.00
C VAL A 179 -6.16 5.58 9.32
N GLN A 180 -5.38 5.36 8.27
CA GLN A 180 -3.97 5.07 8.39
C GLN A 180 -3.16 6.32 8.06
N LEU A 181 -2.08 6.55 8.80
CA LEU A 181 -1.12 7.62 8.58
C LEU A 181 0.29 7.03 8.59
N GLU A 182 1.07 7.33 7.58
CA GLU A 182 2.46 6.96 7.46
C GLU A 182 3.32 8.20 7.76
N THR A 183 4.23 8.11 8.73
CA THR A 183 5.20 9.19 9.02
C THR A 183 6.63 8.78 8.67
N THR A 184 6.88 7.46 8.60
CA THR A 184 8.16 6.88 8.20
C THR A 184 7.98 5.65 7.35
N ARG A 185 8.98 5.32 6.53
CA ARG A 185 9.14 4.02 5.84
C ARG A 185 10.46 3.39 6.19
N GLY A 186 10.44 2.06 6.33
CA GLY A 186 11.58 1.27 6.72
C GLY A 186 11.68 1.06 8.23
N CYS A 187 12.62 0.22 8.62
CA CYS A 187 12.87 -0.12 10.02
C CYS A 187 14.37 -0.14 10.30
N PHE A 188 14.80 0.31 11.47
CA PHE A 188 16.19 0.25 11.90
C PHE A 188 16.62 -1.15 12.38
N ASN A 189 15.65 -1.99 12.78
CA ASN A 189 15.87 -3.35 13.24
C ASN A 189 16.14 -4.34 12.09
N THR A 190 16.69 -5.51 12.43
CA THR A 190 16.96 -6.64 11.53
C THR A 190 16.36 -7.93 12.07
N CYS A 191 15.10 -7.89 12.50
CA CYS A 191 14.43 -9.07 13.04
C CYS A 191 14.29 -10.15 11.96
N ALA A 192 14.83 -11.35 12.21
CA ALA A 192 14.94 -12.42 11.22
C ALA A 192 13.57 -12.93 10.67
N PHE A 193 12.49 -12.70 11.40
CA PHE A 193 11.12 -13.10 11.02
C PHE A 193 10.32 -11.97 10.37
N CYS A 194 10.87 -10.76 10.27
CA CYS A 194 10.12 -9.58 9.84
C CYS A 194 10.42 -9.21 8.39
N VAL A 195 9.37 -9.05 7.59
CA VAL A 195 9.48 -8.62 6.18
C VAL A 195 10.14 -7.24 6.02
N SER A 196 10.09 -6.39 7.07
CA SER A 196 10.71 -5.05 7.07
C SER A 196 12.16 -5.03 7.56
N GLY A 197 12.76 -6.19 7.87
CA GLY A 197 14.14 -6.27 8.38
C GLY A 197 15.21 -5.72 7.44
N GLU A 198 14.92 -5.70 6.13
CA GLU A 198 15.82 -5.20 5.08
C GLU A 198 15.41 -3.82 4.53
N GLU A 199 14.36 -3.22 5.05
CA GLU A 199 13.86 -1.91 4.61
C GLU A 199 14.67 -0.74 5.21
N LYS A 200 15.93 -0.63 4.83
CA LYS A 200 16.86 0.42 5.30
C LYS A 200 17.28 1.36 4.15
N PRO A 201 17.64 2.61 4.50
CA PRO A 201 17.48 3.31 5.77
C PRO A 201 16.02 3.69 6.07
N VAL A 202 15.74 4.08 7.33
CA VAL A 202 14.44 4.69 7.66
C VAL A 202 14.35 6.04 6.99
N ARG A 203 13.31 6.25 6.18
CA ARG A 203 12.98 7.50 5.49
C ARG A 203 11.80 8.16 6.19
N THR A 204 11.82 9.49 6.28
CA THR A 204 10.85 10.24 7.09
C THR A 204 10.17 11.33 6.27
N LEU A 205 8.89 11.58 6.55
CA LEU A 205 8.22 12.82 6.13
C LEU A 205 8.64 13.99 7.02
N SER A 206 8.57 15.20 6.53
CA SER A 206 8.74 16.39 7.37
C SER A 206 7.56 16.54 8.34
N ILE A 207 7.79 17.24 9.44
CA ILE A 207 6.72 17.53 10.43
C ILE A 207 5.61 18.36 9.76
N GLU A 208 5.97 19.28 8.88
CA GLU A 208 5.03 20.11 8.12
C GLU A 208 4.13 19.27 7.22
N SER A 209 4.72 18.32 6.48
CA SER A 209 3.96 17.39 5.63
C SER A 209 2.99 16.53 6.44
N ILE A 210 3.42 16.05 7.61
CA ILE A 210 2.55 15.27 8.50
C ILE A 210 1.44 16.14 9.07
N ARG A 211 1.73 17.39 9.42
CA ARG A 211 0.73 18.38 9.87
C ARG A 211 -0.35 18.61 8.82
N GLU A 212 0.03 18.82 7.56
CA GLU A 212 -0.92 19.00 6.46
C GLU A 212 -1.84 17.78 6.31
N ARG A 213 -1.27 16.57 6.37
CA ARG A 213 -2.05 15.33 6.31
C ARG A 213 -3.03 15.20 7.49
N LEU A 214 -2.58 15.52 8.71
CA LEU A 214 -3.45 15.52 9.90
C LEU A 214 -4.55 16.56 9.83
N GLN A 215 -4.30 17.72 9.23
CA GLN A 215 -5.32 18.74 8.99
C GLN A 215 -6.41 18.22 8.04
N ILE A 216 -6.02 17.53 6.97
CA ILE A 216 -6.99 16.88 6.06
C ILE A 216 -7.80 15.82 6.81
N ILE A 217 -7.14 14.93 7.55
CA ILE A 217 -7.78 13.88 8.35
C ILE A 217 -8.77 14.48 9.35
N HIS A 218 -8.35 15.50 10.08
CA HIS A 218 -9.18 16.19 11.08
C HIS A 218 -10.40 16.88 10.44
N SER A 219 -10.23 17.53 9.27
CA SER A 219 -11.31 18.19 8.54
C SER A 219 -12.42 17.23 8.08
N HIS A 220 -12.10 15.94 7.92
CA HIS A 220 -13.07 14.88 7.64
C HIS A 220 -13.73 14.28 8.90
N GLY A 221 -13.47 14.84 10.08
CA GLY A 221 -14.07 14.40 11.33
C GLY A 221 -13.57 13.06 11.85
N ILE A 222 -12.42 12.58 11.39
CA ILE A 222 -11.82 11.31 11.81
C ILE A 222 -11.37 11.41 13.27
N LYS A 223 -11.75 10.40 14.06
CA LYS A 223 -11.42 10.33 15.49
C LYS A 223 -10.31 9.35 15.84
N ASN A 224 -9.98 8.43 14.94
CA ASN A 224 -8.97 7.40 15.19
C ASN A 224 -7.97 7.34 14.03
N VAL A 225 -6.68 7.45 14.35
CA VAL A 225 -5.59 7.37 13.39
C VAL A 225 -4.62 6.26 13.81
N ARG A 226 -4.39 5.29 12.93
CA ARG A 226 -3.33 4.29 13.09
C ARG A 226 -2.08 4.75 12.37
N VAL A 227 -1.02 5.03 13.13
CA VAL A 227 0.31 5.34 12.57
C VAL A 227 0.97 4.02 12.15
N LEU A 228 1.35 3.93 10.88
CA LEU A 228 1.89 2.70 10.25
C LEU A 228 3.41 2.53 10.41
N ASP A 229 4.07 3.44 11.11
CA ASP A 229 5.50 3.37 11.32
C ASP A 229 5.90 2.04 11.98
N ARG A 230 6.85 1.31 11.39
CA ARG A 230 7.31 0.00 11.90
C ARG A 230 7.86 0.08 13.34
N THR A 231 8.36 1.24 13.72
CA THR A 231 8.78 1.56 15.09
C THR A 231 8.68 3.06 15.28
N PHE A 232 7.59 3.53 15.87
CA PHE A 232 7.33 4.95 16.06
C PHE A 232 8.45 5.66 16.86
N ASN A 233 8.97 5.01 17.89
CA ASN A 233 9.95 5.59 18.80
C ASN A 233 11.42 5.26 18.47
N TYR A 234 11.75 5.03 17.19
CA TYR A 234 13.12 4.71 16.78
C TYR A 234 14.10 5.86 16.98
N ASN A 235 13.65 7.10 16.92
CA ASN A 235 14.45 8.30 17.10
C ASN A 235 13.81 9.21 18.16
N PRO A 236 14.43 9.35 19.37
CA PRO A 236 13.80 10.06 20.49
C PRO A 236 13.43 11.52 20.19
N ARG A 237 14.31 12.26 19.47
CA ARG A 237 14.04 13.66 19.11
C ARG A 237 12.80 13.77 18.21
N ARG A 238 12.78 12.99 17.13
CA ARG A 238 11.67 12.97 16.20
C ARG A 238 10.36 12.51 16.87
N THR A 239 10.45 11.48 17.70
CA THR A 239 9.29 10.99 18.46
C THR A 239 8.67 12.10 19.30
N LYS A 240 9.48 12.89 19.97
CA LYS A 240 9.01 14.04 20.77
C LYS A 240 8.35 15.10 19.90
N GLU A 241 8.95 15.44 18.74
CA GLU A 241 8.37 16.40 17.78
C GLU A 241 7.00 15.91 17.25
N LEU A 242 6.88 14.61 16.94
CA LEU A 242 5.61 14.00 16.50
C LEU A 242 4.55 13.99 17.60
N LEU A 243 4.93 13.65 18.85
CA LEU A 243 4.01 13.68 19.98
C LEU A 243 3.50 15.09 20.25
N GLN A 244 4.34 16.10 20.13
CA GLN A 244 3.95 17.50 20.24
C GLN A 244 2.95 17.90 19.14
N LEU A 245 3.21 17.48 17.90
CA LEU A 245 2.28 17.67 16.81
C LEU A 245 0.93 16.98 17.06
N PHE A 246 0.93 15.74 17.53
CA PHE A 246 -0.30 15.00 17.81
C PHE A 246 -1.14 15.64 18.92
N LEU A 247 -0.50 16.27 19.90
CA LEU A 247 -1.18 17.03 20.96
C LEU A 247 -1.93 18.25 20.42
N GLU A 248 -1.55 18.81 19.27
CA GLU A 248 -2.31 19.93 18.66
C GLU A 248 -3.70 19.47 18.17
N PHE A 249 -3.88 18.19 17.93
CA PHE A 249 -5.15 17.57 17.50
C PHE A 249 -5.89 16.88 18.68
N ASN A 250 -5.36 16.99 19.89
CA ASN A 250 -6.03 16.50 21.10
C ASN A 250 -7.13 17.51 21.56
N PRO A 251 -8.35 17.08 21.99
CA PRO A 251 -8.77 15.70 22.24
C PRO A 251 -9.43 15.02 21.03
N ASP A 252 -9.43 15.60 19.86
CA ASP A 252 -10.25 15.17 18.74
C ASP A 252 -9.82 13.85 18.11
N ILE A 253 -8.50 13.57 18.12
CA ILE A 253 -7.94 12.38 17.48
C ILE A 253 -7.22 11.49 18.50
N CYS A 254 -7.58 10.21 18.50
CA CYS A 254 -6.86 9.13 19.19
C CYS A 254 -5.85 8.47 18.23
N PHE A 255 -4.60 8.33 18.65
CA PHE A 255 -3.53 7.76 17.85
C PHE A 255 -3.17 6.36 18.33
N HIS A 256 -3.15 5.38 17.40
CA HIS A 256 -2.56 4.07 17.64
C HIS A 256 -1.10 4.09 17.17
N LEU A 257 -0.16 3.77 18.08
CA LEU A 257 1.28 3.82 17.84
C LEU A 257 1.92 2.45 18.08
N GLU A 258 2.80 2.01 17.17
CA GLU A 258 3.62 0.81 17.37
C GLU A 258 4.99 1.22 17.91
N ILE A 259 5.28 0.84 19.14
CA ILE A 259 6.51 1.24 19.85
C ILE A 259 7.43 0.05 20.17
N HIS A 260 8.73 0.31 20.14
CA HIS A 260 9.74 -0.66 20.61
C HIS A 260 9.93 -0.49 22.12
N PRO A 261 9.62 -1.50 22.95
CA PRO A 261 9.63 -1.34 24.42
C PRO A 261 10.99 -0.96 25.00
N ALA A 262 12.08 -1.50 24.45
CA ALA A 262 13.43 -1.19 24.95
C ALA A 262 13.88 0.27 24.72
N LEU A 263 13.19 1.01 23.83
CA LEU A 263 13.45 2.42 23.56
C LEU A 263 12.48 3.36 24.34
N LEU A 264 11.71 2.81 25.27
CA LEU A 264 10.72 3.54 26.05
C LEU A 264 11.35 4.17 27.29
N SER A 265 11.89 5.37 27.17
CA SER A 265 12.43 6.15 28.30
C SER A 265 11.32 6.70 29.21
N GLU A 266 11.66 7.08 30.44
CA GLU A 266 10.71 7.73 31.36
C GLU A 266 10.19 9.08 30.81
N GLU A 267 11.04 9.84 30.12
CA GLU A 267 10.63 11.06 29.44
C GLU A 267 9.54 10.75 28.38
N LEU A 268 9.78 9.74 27.52
CA LEU A 268 8.82 9.35 26.50
C LEU A 268 7.50 8.83 27.09
N LYS A 269 7.56 8.07 28.19
CA LYS A 269 6.36 7.63 28.90
C LYS A 269 5.52 8.82 29.39
N ASN A 270 6.17 9.86 29.86
CA ASN A 270 5.49 11.06 30.36
C ASN A 270 4.87 11.87 29.20
N GLU A 271 5.50 11.94 28.03
CA GLU A 271 4.90 12.55 26.84
C GLU A 271 3.68 11.74 26.35
N LEU A 272 3.78 10.42 26.27
CA LEU A 272 2.70 9.53 25.85
C LEU A 272 1.46 9.63 26.77
N LYS A 273 1.66 9.87 28.08
CA LYS A 273 0.52 10.05 29.03
C LYS A 273 -0.32 11.28 28.76
N LYS A 274 0.19 12.25 27.98
CA LYS A 274 -0.54 13.48 27.64
C LYS A 274 -1.54 13.26 26.49
N LEU A 275 -1.34 12.21 25.68
CA LEU A 275 -2.26 11.87 24.60
C LEU A 275 -3.56 11.27 25.15
N PRO A 276 -4.71 11.43 24.45
CA PRO A 276 -5.97 10.79 24.81
C PRO A 276 -5.83 9.26 24.79
N LYS A 277 -6.61 8.62 25.69
CA LYS A 277 -6.64 7.15 25.82
C LYS A 277 -7.69 6.55 24.88
#